data_b672f9923ce1d1d42a267f52e49b6d0b
#
_entry.id   b672f9923ce1d1d42a267f52e49b6d0b
#
_cell.length_a   1.000
_cell.length_b   1.000
_cell.length_c   1.000
_cell.angle_alpha   90.00
_cell.angle_beta   90.00
_cell.angle_gamma   90.00
#
_symmetry.space_group_name_H-M   'P 1'
#
loop_
_entity.id
_entity.type
_entity.pdbx_description
1 polymer ?
#
loop_
_entity_poly.entity_id
_entity_poly.type
_entity_poly.pdbx_seq_one_letter_code
_entity_poly.pdbx_strand_id
1 'polypeptide(L)'
;MKRRDFLKTAAAVGAAGLGTGLMSGCSGSGTPERFNFNRLGTGGGLKLSFYPYELQLRHTFTVSSYSRKTTPGVQVCIEYEGVTGYGEASMPPYLGQSVETVTAFLSKVNLEQFKDPFQMETILAYIDSLSPGDGAAKAAIDIALHDLTGKLIGLPWWRIW
;
A
#
# COMPACT_ATOMS: atom_id res chain seq x y z
N MET A 1 -4.04 15.46 -30.17
CA MET A 1 -4.38 14.02 -29.93
C MET A 1 -5.36 13.96 -28.76
N LYS A 2 -6.57 13.46 -28.99
CA LYS A 2 -7.59 13.42 -27.91
C LYS A 2 -7.33 12.22 -27.02
N ARG A 3 -7.60 12.32 -25.72
CA ARG A 3 -7.37 11.28 -24.70
C ARG A 3 -7.95 9.89 -25.09
N ARG A 4 -9.02 9.87 -25.86
CA ARG A 4 -9.67 8.65 -26.38
C ARG A 4 -8.83 7.91 -27.43
N ASP A 5 -7.98 8.61 -28.18
CA ASP A 5 -7.20 8.01 -29.27
C ASP A 5 -5.95 7.31 -28.72
N PHE A 6 -5.42 7.80 -27.58
CA PHE A 6 -4.32 7.14 -26.86
C PHE A 6 -4.69 5.76 -26.34
N LEU A 7 -5.91 5.61 -25.78
CA LEU A 7 -6.41 4.33 -25.25
C LEU A 7 -6.69 3.28 -26.34
N LYS A 8 -7.06 3.71 -27.56
CA LYS A 8 -7.28 2.81 -28.69
C LYS A 8 -5.97 2.29 -29.28
N THR A 9 -4.90 3.09 -29.26
CA THR A 9 -3.59 2.68 -29.78
C THR A 9 -2.88 1.71 -28.82
N ALA A 10 -3.10 1.81 -27.50
CA ALA A 10 -2.55 0.88 -26.54
C ALA A 10 -3.16 -0.55 -26.63
N ALA A 11 -4.39 -0.65 -27.12
CA ALA A 11 -5.07 -1.96 -27.28
C ALA A 11 -4.67 -2.71 -28.55
N ALA A 12 -4.06 -2.03 -29.53
CA ALA A 12 -3.73 -2.63 -30.84
C ALA A 12 -2.31 -3.21 -30.94
N VAL A 13 -1.43 -2.98 -29.97
CA VAL A 13 -0.02 -3.44 -29.98
C VAL A 13 0.18 -4.80 -29.28
N GLY A 14 -0.87 -5.38 -28.69
CA GLY A 14 -0.81 -6.62 -27.91
C GLY A 14 -0.94 -7.93 -28.71
N ALA A 15 -0.99 -7.93 -30.04
CA ALA A 15 -1.37 -9.12 -30.82
C ALA A 15 -0.30 -9.61 -31.83
N ALA A 16 0.96 -9.35 -31.66
CA ALA A 16 2.00 -9.93 -32.53
C ALA A 16 3.31 -10.16 -31.75
N GLY A 17 3.49 -11.39 -31.24
CA GLY A 17 4.74 -11.80 -30.60
C GLY A 17 4.67 -13.21 -30.05
N LEU A 18 4.63 -14.23 -30.94
CA LEU A 18 4.93 -15.62 -30.59
C LEU A 18 6.42 -15.72 -30.23
N GLY A 19 6.72 -15.76 -28.96
CA GLY A 19 8.04 -16.06 -28.41
C GLY A 19 7.88 -17.05 -27.27
N THR A 20 8.21 -18.32 -27.50
CA THR A 20 8.26 -19.39 -26.51
C THR A 20 9.36 -19.11 -25.49
N GLY A 21 9.03 -18.50 -24.37
CA GLY A 21 9.86 -18.39 -23.19
C GLY A 21 9.10 -18.98 -22.01
N LEU A 22 9.59 -20.09 -21.47
CA LEU A 22 9.12 -20.74 -20.24
C LEU A 22 9.30 -19.76 -19.04
N MET A 23 8.30 -18.95 -18.82
CA MET A 23 8.11 -18.26 -17.55
C MET A 23 7.12 -19.11 -16.75
N SER A 24 7.64 -19.82 -15.75
CA SER A 24 6.83 -20.44 -14.72
C SER A 24 6.19 -19.32 -13.89
N GLY A 25 5.13 -18.71 -14.44
CA GLY A 25 4.27 -17.79 -13.75
C GLY A 25 3.25 -18.60 -12.97
N CYS A 26 3.09 -18.32 -11.69
CA CYS A 26 2.00 -18.82 -10.86
C CYS A 26 0.66 -18.51 -11.53
N SER A 27 0.15 -19.43 -12.32
CA SER A 27 -1.20 -19.39 -12.89
C SER A 27 -2.20 -19.81 -11.82
N GLY A 28 -2.48 -18.93 -10.88
CA GLY A 28 -3.67 -19.01 -10.07
C GLY A 28 -4.87 -18.50 -10.87
N SER A 29 -5.45 -19.32 -11.74
CA SER A 29 -6.74 -19.05 -12.38
C SER A 29 -7.90 -19.36 -11.42
N GLY A 30 -7.89 -18.76 -10.24
CA GLY A 30 -9.04 -18.70 -9.36
C GLY A 30 -9.72 -17.35 -9.57
N THR A 31 -11.00 -17.35 -9.93
CA THR A 31 -11.85 -16.18 -9.69
C THR A 31 -11.62 -15.77 -8.25
N PRO A 32 -11.30 -14.49 -7.95
CA PRO A 32 -11.10 -14.08 -6.57
C PRO A 32 -12.37 -14.43 -5.78
N GLU A 33 -12.25 -15.36 -4.84
CA GLU A 33 -13.36 -15.69 -3.96
C GLU A 33 -13.79 -14.39 -3.28
N ARG A 34 -15.08 -14.07 -3.39
CA ARG A 34 -15.61 -12.90 -2.69
C ARG A 34 -15.38 -13.07 -1.21
N PHE A 35 -14.79 -12.07 -0.59
CA PHE A 35 -14.59 -12.06 0.85
C PHE A 35 -15.93 -12.34 1.57
N ASN A 36 -15.91 -13.29 2.49
CA ASN A 36 -17.10 -13.66 3.25
C ASN A 36 -17.26 -12.78 4.49
N PHE A 37 -18.07 -11.74 4.38
CA PHE A 37 -18.32 -10.79 5.47
C PHE A 37 -18.86 -11.44 6.77
N ASN A 38 -19.43 -12.64 6.70
CA ASN A 38 -19.87 -13.36 7.92
C ASN A 38 -18.70 -13.85 8.79
N ARG A 39 -17.46 -13.79 8.26
CA ARG A 39 -16.24 -14.14 8.99
C ARG A 39 -15.56 -12.92 9.65
N LEU A 40 -16.09 -11.72 9.48
CA LEU A 40 -15.55 -10.54 10.15
C LEU A 40 -15.57 -10.71 11.66
N GLY A 41 -14.46 -10.41 12.30
CA GLY A 41 -14.30 -10.52 13.75
C GLY A 41 -14.15 -11.94 14.31
N THR A 42 -14.29 -13.00 13.49
CA THR A 42 -14.10 -14.40 13.91
C THR A 42 -12.71 -14.93 13.59
N GLY A 43 -11.95 -14.23 12.74
CA GLY A 43 -10.61 -14.58 12.33
C GLY A 43 -9.52 -14.06 13.27
N GLY A 44 -8.28 -14.15 12.82
CA GLY A 44 -7.13 -13.52 13.47
C GLY A 44 -7.20 -11.99 13.42
N GLY A 45 -6.37 -11.33 14.25
CA GLY A 45 -6.19 -9.88 14.16
C GLY A 45 -5.45 -9.45 12.90
N LEU A 46 -5.45 -8.16 12.66
CA LEU A 46 -4.66 -7.53 11.59
C LEU A 46 -3.17 -7.74 11.86
N LYS A 47 -2.42 -8.19 10.85
CA LYS A 47 -0.96 -8.34 10.95
C LYS A 47 -0.26 -7.21 10.23
N LEU A 48 0.59 -6.49 10.95
CA LEU A 48 1.43 -5.43 10.41
C LEU A 48 2.82 -5.96 10.11
N SER A 49 3.33 -5.65 8.93
CA SER A 49 4.75 -5.79 8.57
C SER A 49 5.20 -4.56 7.78
N PHE A 50 6.51 -4.27 7.82
CA PHE A 50 7.06 -3.12 7.11
C PHE A 50 8.49 -3.38 6.67
N TYR A 51 8.87 -2.74 5.56
CA TYR A 51 10.15 -2.96 4.89
C TYR A 51 10.73 -1.62 4.43
N PRO A 52 11.87 -1.18 4.98
CA PRO A 52 12.58 -0.03 4.45
C PRO A 52 13.19 -0.36 3.09
N TYR A 53 13.19 0.62 2.19
CA TYR A 53 13.81 0.50 0.88
C TYR A 53 14.30 1.85 0.38
N GLU A 54 15.11 1.84 -0.68
CA GLU A 54 15.59 3.03 -1.35
C GLU A 54 15.33 2.93 -2.85
N LEU A 55 14.60 3.90 -3.39
CA LEU A 55 14.35 4.00 -4.82
C LEU A 55 15.49 4.78 -5.51
N GLN A 56 16.05 4.21 -6.57
CA GLN A 56 16.94 4.90 -7.48
C GLN A 56 16.12 5.71 -8.48
N LEU A 57 16.29 7.02 -8.49
CA LEU A 57 15.55 7.87 -9.40
C LEU A 57 16.18 7.80 -10.79
N ARG A 58 15.37 7.67 -11.83
CA ARG A 58 15.82 7.66 -13.23
C ARG A 58 16.51 8.96 -13.61
N HIS A 59 16.06 10.07 -13.05
CA HIS A 59 16.63 11.41 -13.22
C HIS A 59 16.85 12.04 -11.86
N THR A 60 17.85 12.91 -11.74
CA THR A 60 18.06 13.70 -10.53
C THR A 60 16.82 14.56 -10.28
N PHE A 61 16.21 14.39 -9.12
CA PHE A 61 15.13 15.26 -8.67
C PHE A 61 15.72 16.49 -7.99
N THR A 62 15.45 17.68 -8.55
CA THR A 62 15.97 18.95 -8.05
C THR A 62 14.83 19.90 -7.74
N VAL A 63 14.86 20.48 -6.55
CA VAL A 63 14.03 21.60 -6.12
C VAL A 63 14.94 22.72 -5.63
N SER A 64 14.40 23.89 -5.35
CA SER A 64 15.18 25.06 -4.93
C SER A 64 16.09 24.82 -3.70
N SER A 65 15.72 23.90 -2.81
CA SER A 65 16.40 23.65 -1.54
C SER A 65 17.31 22.44 -1.54
N TYR A 66 17.10 21.44 -2.44
CA TYR A 66 17.91 20.23 -2.49
C TYR A 66 17.83 19.49 -3.82
N SER A 67 18.82 18.61 -4.05
CA SER A 67 18.82 17.65 -5.17
C SER A 67 19.06 16.25 -4.63
N ARG A 68 18.40 15.25 -5.22
CA ARG A 68 18.58 13.84 -4.85
C ARG A 68 18.53 12.91 -6.07
N LYS A 69 19.27 11.80 -6.00
CA LYS A 69 19.24 10.70 -6.97
C LYS A 69 18.54 9.48 -6.45
N THR A 70 18.32 9.43 -5.13
CA THR A 70 17.61 8.34 -4.44
C THR A 70 16.50 8.91 -3.58
N THR A 71 15.52 8.09 -3.25
CA THR A 71 14.50 8.45 -2.27
C THR A 71 14.22 7.28 -1.33
N PRO A 72 14.43 7.46 -0.03
CA PRO A 72 14.09 6.44 0.95
C PRO A 72 12.57 6.33 1.10
N GLY A 73 12.09 5.13 1.37
CA GLY A 73 10.70 4.83 1.69
C GLY A 73 10.61 3.69 2.69
N VAL A 74 9.46 3.55 3.31
CA VAL A 74 9.12 2.37 4.11
C VAL A 74 7.79 1.86 3.61
N GLN A 75 7.79 0.65 3.02
CA GLN A 75 6.56 -0.03 2.65
C GLN A 75 5.90 -0.61 3.90
N VAL A 76 4.61 -0.40 4.02
CA VAL A 76 3.76 -0.98 5.07
C VAL A 76 2.81 -1.97 4.43
N CYS A 77 2.68 -3.14 5.05
CA CYS A 77 1.76 -4.19 4.65
C CYS A 77 0.86 -4.53 5.84
N ILE A 78 -0.44 -4.56 5.60
CA ILE A 78 -1.44 -5.02 6.60
C ILE A 78 -2.16 -6.21 6.00
N GLU A 79 -2.04 -7.37 6.66
CA GLU A 79 -2.68 -8.60 6.24
C GLU A 79 -3.89 -8.92 7.11
N TYR A 80 -4.98 -9.35 6.47
CA TYR A 80 -6.17 -9.88 7.10
C TYR A 80 -6.79 -11.00 6.23
N GLU A 81 -6.99 -12.18 6.81
CA GLU A 81 -7.59 -13.34 6.13
C GLU A 81 -6.96 -13.67 4.75
N GLY A 82 -5.64 -13.55 4.63
CA GLY A 82 -4.89 -13.82 3.40
C GLY A 82 -4.93 -12.70 2.35
N VAL A 83 -5.59 -11.59 2.64
CA VAL A 83 -5.58 -10.39 1.80
C VAL A 83 -4.61 -9.38 2.39
N THR A 84 -3.77 -8.78 1.54
CA THR A 84 -2.77 -7.79 1.97
C THR A 84 -3.05 -6.43 1.36
N GLY A 85 -3.18 -5.42 2.22
CA GLY A 85 -3.17 -4.01 1.85
C GLY A 85 -1.78 -3.42 1.96
N TYR A 86 -1.45 -2.50 1.06
CA TYR A 86 -0.14 -1.87 0.96
C TYR A 86 -0.24 -0.36 1.15
N GLY A 87 0.71 0.19 1.89
CA GLY A 87 0.92 1.62 2.04
C GLY A 87 2.39 1.97 2.01
N GLU A 88 2.70 3.25 1.89
CA GLU A 88 4.07 3.74 1.82
C GLU A 88 4.24 4.97 2.70
N ALA A 89 5.28 4.96 3.53
CA ALA A 89 5.74 6.15 4.22
C ALA A 89 6.75 6.89 3.33
N SER A 90 6.36 8.06 2.85
CA SER A 90 7.22 8.97 2.12
C SER A 90 7.80 10.01 3.08
N MET A 91 9.12 10.22 3.00
CA MET A 91 9.87 11.06 3.95
C MET A 91 10.59 12.19 3.21
N PRO A 92 9.86 13.21 2.74
CA PRO A 92 10.52 14.37 2.16
C PRO A 92 11.36 15.09 3.23
N PRO A 93 12.56 15.62 2.87
CA PRO A 93 13.51 16.16 3.85
C PRO A 93 12.96 17.25 4.74
N TYR A 94 11.99 18.03 4.25
CA TYR A 94 11.40 19.14 5.01
C TYR A 94 10.45 18.71 6.15
N LEU A 95 10.05 17.43 6.20
CA LEU A 95 9.21 16.92 7.28
C LEU A 95 10.01 16.42 8.49
N GLY A 96 11.34 16.37 8.40
CA GLY A 96 12.21 15.95 9.50
C GLY A 96 12.03 14.49 9.92
N GLN A 97 11.44 13.66 9.09
CA GLN A 97 11.25 12.23 9.34
C GLN A 97 12.28 11.42 8.56
N SER A 98 12.67 10.27 9.11
CA SER A 98 13.64 9.35 8.51
C SER A 98 13.14 7.91 8.58
N VAL A 99 13.84 7.01 7.89
CA VAL A 99 13.57 5.55 7.95
C VAL A 99 13.57 5.07 9.40
N GLU A 100 14.52 5.54 10.22
CA GLU A 100 14.67 5.17 11.61
C GLU A 100 13.47 5.62 12.45
N THR A 101 13.01 6.86 12.28
CA THR A 101 11.85 7.38 13.05
C THR A 101 10.57 6.66 12.65
N VAL A 102 10.37 6.42 11.36
CA VAL A 102 9.20 5.70 10.83
C VAL A 102 9.18 4.25 11.33
N THR A 103 10.30 3.52 11.20
CA THR A 103 10.38 2.12 11.66
C THR A 103 10.26 2.00 13.17
N ALA A 104 10.82 2.95 13.94
CA ALA A 104 10.68 3.01 15.39
C ALA A 104 9.22 3.23 15.83
N PHE A 105 8.45 4.04 15.10
CA PHE A 105 7.02 4.20 15.34
C PHE A 105 6.26 2.91 14.99
N LEU A 106 6.46 2.37 13.78
CA LEU A 106 5.77 1.17 13.31
C LEU A 106 5.99 -0.04 14.23
N SER A 107 7.16 -0.15 14.85
CA SER A 107 7.49 -1.21 15.81
C SER A 107 6.67 -1.14 17.12
N LYS A 108 6.06 0.00 17.44
CA LYS A 108 5.19 0.16 18.62
C LYS A 108 3.74 -0.20 18.32
N VAL A 109 3.39 -0.28 17.05
CA VAL A 109 2.01 -0.49 16.60
C VAL A 109 1.63 -1.95 16.75
N ASN A 110 0.56 -2.23 17.50
CA ASN A 110 -0.02 -3.55 17.62
C ASN A 110 -1.42 -3.57 17.00
N LEU A 111 -1.54 -4.06 15.76
CA LEU A 111 -2.83 -4.20 15.08
C LEU A 111 -3.53 -5.53 15.35
N GLU A 112 -2.88 -6.52 15.96
CA GLU A 112 -3.47 -7.85 16.22
C GLU A 112 -4.69 -7.81 17.15
N GLN A 113 -4.81 -6.73 17.93
CA GLN A 113 -5.98 -6.50 18.78
C GLN A 113 -7.26 -6.20 17.99
N PHE A 114 -7.13 -5.74 16.75
CA PHE A 114 -8.26 -5.42 15.87
C PHE A 114 -8.59 -6.62 14.97
N LYS A 115 -9.82 -7.09 15.06
CA LYS A 115 -10.32 -8.26 14.32
C LYS A 115 -11.23 -7.88 13.15
N ASP A 116 -11.54 -6.60 13.00
CA ASP A 116 -12.37 -6.08 11.94
C ASP A 116 -11.67 -4.89 11.27
N PRO A 117 -11.18 -5.07 10.02
CA PRO A 117 -10.48 -4.01 9.30
C PRO A 117 -11.37 -2.82 8.92
N PHE A 118 -12.70 -2.98 8.97
CA PHE A 118 -13.64 -1.90 8.64
C PHE A 118 -13.88 -0.92 9.81
N GLN A 119 -13.38 -1.23 11.01
CA GLN A 119 -13.39 -0.29 12.13
C GLN A 119 -12.26 0.75 11.99
N MET A 120 -12.14 1.36 10.81
CA MET A 120 -11.05 2.22 10.43
C MET A 120 -10.86 3.40 11.37
N GLU A 121 -11.96 4.07 11.75
CA GLU A 121 -11.90 5.21 12.68
C GLU A 121 -11.29 4.81 14.03
N THR A 122 -11.68 3.65 14.56
CA THR A 122 -11.16 3.13 15.84
C THR A 122 -9.67 2.77 15.72
N ILE A 123 -9.27 2.15 14.61
CA ILE A 123 -7.88 1.77 14.35
C ILE A 123 -7.03 3.03 14.20
N LEU A 124 -7.47 4.01 13.41
CA LEU A 124 -6.73 5.25 13.18
C LEU A 124 -6.66 6.10 14.47
N ALA A 125 -7.71 6.16 15.27
CA ALA A 125 -7.68 6.81 16.58
C ALA A 125 -6.65 6.17 17.53
N TYR A 126 -6.55 4.83 17.52
CA TYR A 126 -5.50 4.12 18.26
C TYR A 126 -4.11 4.53 17.76
N ILE A 127 -3.89 4.52 16.44
CA ILE A 127 -2.61 4.92 15.83
C ILE A 127 -2.24 6.36 16.22
N ASP A 128 -3.20 7.26 16.19
CA ASP A 128 -2.98 8.67 16.57
C ASP A 128 -2.64 8.84 18.06
N SER A 129 -3.19 7.98 18.90
CA SER A 129 -2.93 8.03 20.36
C SER A 129 -1.52 7.60 20.75
N LEU A 130 -0.80 6.86 19.90
CA LEU A 130 0.52 6.32 20.22
C LEU A 130 1.60 7.40 20.32
N SER A 131 1.49 8.47 19.56
CA SER A 131 2.47 9.57 19.56
C SER A 131 1.92 10.79 18.84
N PRO A 132 2.20 12.02 19.31
CA PRO A 132 2.02 13.22 18.51
C PRO A 132 3.06 13.24 17.37
N GLY A 133 2.66 13.50 16.15
CA GLY A 133 3.57 13.48 14.99
C GLY A 133 3.60 12.16 14.25
N ASP A 134 4.77 11.73 13.75
CA ASP A 134 4.98 10.50 12.97
C ASP A 134 4.06 10.37 11.75
N GLY A 135 3.75 11.51 11.10
CA GLY A 135 2.73 11.61 10.04
C GLY A 135 2.99 10.68 8.85
N ALA A 136 4.26 10.45 8.46
CA ALA A 136 4.57 9.54 7.36
C ALA A 136 4.22 8.09 7.69
N ALA A 137 4.53 7.63 8.91
CA ALA A 137 4.19 6.29 9.36
C ALA A 137 2.68 6.09 9.50
N LYS A 138 1.98 7.07 10.07
CA LYS A 138 0.53 7.08 10.21
C LYS A 138 -0.18 7.05 8.86
N ALA A 139 0.27 7.89 7.92
CA ALA A 139 -0.26 7.91 6.55
C ALA A 139 -0.04 6.57 5.84
N ALA A 140 1.11 5.91 6.04
CA ALA A 140 1.36 4.60 5.45
C ALA A 140 0.39 3.52 5.97
N ILE A 141 0.07 3.54 7.26
CA ILE A 141 -0.92 2.64 7.86
C ILE A 141 -2.32 2.93 7.31
N ASP A 142 -2.69 4.20 7.25
CA ASP A 142 -3.97 4.65 6.72
C ASP A 142 -4.17 4.19 5.25
N ILE A 143 -3.18 4.44 4.40
CA ILE A 143 -3.19 3.99 2.99
C ILE A 143 -3.31 2.45 2.92
N ALA A 144 -2.54 1.71 3.75
CA ALA A 144 -2.58 0.26 3.75
C ALA A 144 -3.95 -0.29 4.20
N LEU A 145 -4.61 0.33 5.17
CA LEU A 145 -5.97 -0.03 5.59
C LEU A 145 -7.00 0.23 4.49
N HIS A 146 -6.90 1.36 3.80
CA HIS A 146 -7.78 1.68 2.67
C HIS A 146 -7.59 0.68 1.51
N ASP A 147 -6.36 0.35 1.17
CA ASP A 147 -6.07 -0.65 0.13
C ASP A 147 -6.59 -2.04 0.53
N LEU A 148 -6.39 -2.45 1.79
CA LEU A 148 -6.89 -3.71 2.32
C LEU A 148 -8.41 -3.78 2.24
N THR A 149 -9.12 -2.79 2.76
CA THR A 149 -10.59 -2.78 2.78
C THR A 149 -11.17 -2.70 1.37
N GLY A 150 -10.56 -1.93 0.46
CA GLY A 150 -10.92 -1.92 -0.95
C GLY A 150 -10.82 -3.30 -1.61
N LYS A 151 -9.73 -4.03 -1.33
CA LYS A 151 -9.53 -5.40 -1.83
C LYS A 151 -10.52 -6.39 -1.24
N LEU A 152 -10.83 -6.31 0.06
CA LEU A 152 -11.81 -7.17 0.72
C LEU A 152 -13.21 -7.02 0.12
N ILE A 153 -13.65 -5.81 -0.21
CA ILE A 153 -14.95 -5.58 -0.85
C ILE A 153 -14.93 -5.75 -2.38
N GLY A 154 -13.74 -5.93 -2.98
CA GLY A 154 -13.57 -6.10 -4.42
C GLY A 154 -13.79 -4.81 -5.23
N LEU A 155 -13.62 -3.66 -4.61
CA LEU A 155 -13.79 -2.35 -5.23
C LEU A 155 -12.55 -1.47 -4.99
N PRO A 156 -12.06 -0.75 -6.01
CA PRO A 156 -11.03 0.25 -5.79
C PRO A 156 -11.62 1.41 -4.97
N TRP A 157 -10.83 1.93 -4.03
CA TRP A 157 -11.30 2.90 -3.04
C TRP A 157 -11.95 4.16 -3.65
N TRP A 158 -11.45 4.63 -4.80
CA TRP A 158 -12.03 5.77 -5.52
C TRP A 158 -13.47 5.57 -6.03
N ARG A 159 -13.99 4.35 -5.95
CA ARG A 159 -15.40 4.04 -6.28
C ARG A 159 -16.31 4.00 -5.06
N ILE A 160 -15.73 4.08 -3.87
CA ILE A 160 -16.48 4.00 -2.60
C ILE A 160 -16.88 5.39 -2.11
N TRP A 161 -16.11 6.42 -2.53
CA TRP A 161 -16.35 7.84 -2.26
C TRP A 161 -17.03 8.54 -3.42
#